data_44c34e023b48badb2288549d5d17aa1b
#
_entry.id   44c34e023b48badb2288549d5d17aa1b
#
_cell.length_a   1.000
_cell.length_b   1.000
_cell.length_c   1.000
_cell.angle_alpha   90.00
_cell.angle_beta   90.00
_cell.angle_gamma   90.00
#
_symmetry.space_group_name_H-M   'P 1'
#
loop_
_entity.id
_entity.type
_entity.pdbx_description
1 polymer ?
#
loop_
_entity_poly.entity_id
_entity_poly.type
_entity_poly.pdbx_seq_one_letter_code
_entity_poly.pdbx_strand_id
1 'polypeptide(L)'
;MSGASLTVRQRELGRRLRELRYQRGLTVEHVAGQLLCSATKVSRLETGMRRPSLRDVRDLCALYHLDEPTSTELMNLAREAREQGWWTQYADLSFEPYIGLEAEATAITCYSVYYVPGLLQTEEYARALIKAIAPGIEPEACEQRVEVRLRRQQLLEQDNRPRYRVLLDEAVLHRRVGGAHVMYAQLTKILNAEEKAKAAIQVIPFDMGAHAAQDSNFVLLEFGELSLSPVVYVEGLTGSRYIDREADVDRYRETVERLRDSALNPHDSMNRLNELRRVFSSR
;
A
#
# COMPACT_ATOMS: atom_id res chain seq x y z
N MET A 1 -0.11 -16.49 14.76
CA MET A 1 -1.08 -16.97 13.75
C MET A 1 -0.73 -16.32 12.44
N SER A 2 -0.24 -17.09 11.47
CA SER A 2 0.17 -16.60 10.14
C SER A 2 -1.03 -15.95 9.46
N GLY A 3 -1.03 -14.62 9.35
CA GLY A 3 -1.99 -13.87 8.55
C GLY A 3 -1.70 -14.18 7.08
N ALA A 4 -2.63 -14.86 6.39
CA ALA A 4 -2.53 -15.08 4.96
C ALA A 4 -2.42 -13.71 4.27
N SER A 5 -1.41 -13.54 3.43
CA SER A 5 -1.21 -12.35 2.58
C SER A 5 -2.50 -12.09 1.80
N LEU A 6 -3.14 -10.94 2.08
CA LEU A 6 -4.34 -10.48 1.40
C LEU A 6 -3.92 -9.89 0.06
N THR A 7 -4.09 -10.64 -1.02
CA THR A 7 -3.88 -10.07 -2.36
C THR A 7 -5.10 -9.24 -2.77
N VAL A 8 -4.88 -8.26 -3.63
CA VAL A 8 -5.94 -7.46 -4.27
C VAL A 8 -6.97 -8.41 -4.92
N ARG A 9 -6.50 -9.46 -5.58
CA ARG A 9 -7.35 -10.48 -6.24
C ARG A 9 -8.22 -11.26 -5.25
N GLN A 10 -7.72 -11.54 -4.04
CA GLN A 10 -8.53 -12.18 -3.00
C GLN A 10 -9.66 -11.26 -2.51
N ARG A 11 -9.38 -9.96 -2.34
CA ARG A 11 -10.39 -8.97 -1.95
C ARG A 11 -11.45 -8.79 -3.04
N GLU A 12 -11.03 -8.67 -4.29
CA GLU A 12 -11.96 -8.54 -5.42
C GLU A 12 -12.86 -9.78 -5.54
N LEU A 13 -12.28 -10.98 -5.49
CA LEU A 13 -13.05 -12.22 -5.49
C LEU A 13 -14.04 -12.26 -4.31
N GLY A 14 -13.59 -11.92 -3.10
CA GLY A 14 -14.43 -11.89 -1.91
C GLY A 14 -15.60 -10.91 -2.05
N ARG A 15 -15.34 -9.70 -2.54
CA ARG A 15 -16.34 -8.67 -2.79
C ARG A 15 -17.38 -9.16 -3.80
N ARG A 16 -16.96 -9.68 -4.95
CA ARG A 16 -17.86 -10.22 -5.98
C ARG A 16 -18.72 -11.38 -5.47
N LEU A 17 -18.12 -12.32 -4.74
CA LEU A 17 -18.87 -13.42 -4.12
C LEU A 17 -19.93 -12.92 -3.14
N ARG A 18 -19.60 -11.91 -2.32
CA ARG A 18 -20.51 -11.27 -1.38
C ARG A 18 -21.66 -10.57 -2.09
N GLU A 19 -21.39 -9.80 -3.15
CA GLU A 19 -22.42 -9.12 -3.96
C GLU A 19 -23.37 -10.10 -4.61
N LEU A 20 -22.85 -11.18 -5.21
CA LEU A 20 -23.65 -12.24 -5.80
C LEU A 20 -24.55 -12.93 -4.78
N ARG A 21 -24.03 -13.18 -3.57
CA ARG A 21 -24.83 -13.69 -2.46
C ARG A 21 -25.98 -12.75 -2.11
N TYR A 22 -25.72 -11.45 -1.97
CA TYR A 22 -26.77 -10.46 -1.70
C TYR A 22 -27.81 -10.38 -2.80
N GLN A 23 -27.39 -10.40 -4.06
CA GLN A 23 -28.32 -10.41 -5.22
C GLN A 23 -29.24 -11.63 -5.23
N ARG A 24 -28.80 -12.74 -4.65
CA ARG A 24 -29.62 -13.97 -4.46
C ARG A 24 -30.44 -13.97 -3.18
N GLY A 25 -30.36 -12.95 -2.34
CA GLY A 25 -31.05 -12.88 -1.06
C GLY A 25 -30.58 -13.90 -0.04
N LEU A 26 -29.36 -14.44 -0.20
CA LEU A 26 -28.84 -15.52 0.67
C LEU A 26 -28.09 -14.94 1.87
N THR A 27 -28.24 -15.60 3.04
CA THR A 27 -27.42 -15.32 4.23
C THR A 27 -26.14 -16.13 4.21
N VAL A 28 -25.14 -15.71 4.99
CA VAL A 28 -23.87 -16.44 5.16
C VAL A 28 -24.13 -17.84 5.71
N GLU A 29 -25.06 -17.96 6.66
CA GLU A 29 -25.47 -19.22 7.30
C GLU A 29 -26.08 -20.20 6.30
N HIS A 30 -26.96 -19.68 5.41
CA HIS A 30 -27.58 -20.47 4.35
C HIS A 30 -26.50 -21.05 3.42
N VAL A 31 -25.59 -20.20 2.91
CA VAL A 31 -24.49 -20.60 2.03
C VAL A 31 -23.59 -21.62 2.72
N ALA A 32 -23.25 -21.38 4.00
CA ALA A 32 -22.43 -22.31 4.79
C ALA A 32 -23.10 -23.70 4.94
N GLY A 33 -24.40 -23.72 5.17
CA GLY A 33 -25.17 -24.98 5.25
C GLY A 33 -25.15 -25.75 3.94
N GLN A 34 -25.37 -25.07 2.79
CA GLN A 34 -25.35 -25.70 1.46
C GLN A 34 -23.97 -26.22 1.08
N LEU A 35 -22.90 -25.52 1.46
CA LEU A 35 -21.52 -25.94 1.19
C LEU A 35 -20.93 -26.86 2.26
N LEU A 36 -21.71 -27.27 3.24
CA LEU A 36 -21.26 -28.13 4.37
C LEU A 36 -20.00 -27.56 5.05
N CYS A 37 -19.99 -26.24 5.31
CA CYS A 37 -18.87 -25.56 5.94
C CYS A 37 -19.33 -24.58 7.04
N SER A 38 -18.38 -23.95 7.75
CA SER A 38 -18.73 -22.95 8.77
C SER A 38 -19.09 -21.60 8.18
N ALA A 39 -20.00 -20.85 8.79
CA ALA A 39 -20.32 -19.46 8.47
C ALA A 39 -19.07 -18.58 8.49
N THR A 40 -18.15 -18.82 9.42
CA THR A 40 -16.84 -18.14 9.49
C THR A 40 -16.00 -18.36 8.24
N LYS A 41 -16.05 -19.56 7.63
CA LYS A 41 -15.33 -19.85 6.37
C LYS A 41 -15.87 -18.98 5.24
N VAL A 42 -17.19 -18.92 5.07
CA VAL A 42 -17.84 -18.10 4.03
C VAL A 42 -17.52 -16.62 4.25
N SER A 43 -17.71 -16.11 5.46
CA SER A 43 -17.39 -14.72 5.82
C SER A 43 -15.92 -14.35 5.52
N ARG A 44 -14.97 -15.24 5.86
CA ARG A 44 -13.55 -15.01 5.59
C ARG A 44 -13.21 -15.08 4.10
N LEU A 45 -13.92 -15.86 3.29
CA LEU A 45 -13.78 -15.86 1.83
C LEU A 45 -14.27 -14.53 1.27
N GLU A 46 -15.44 -14.05 1.70
CA GLU A 46 -16.06 -12.81 1.25
C GLU A 46 -15.31 -11.53 1.69
N THR A 47 -14.58 -11.60 2.79
CA THR A 47 -13.72 -10.50 3.27
C THR A 47 -12.28 -10.59 2.74
N GLY A 48 -11.97 -11.60 1.92
CA GLY A 48 -10.62 -11.87 1.43
C GLY A 48 -9.66 -12.42 2.50
N MET A 49 -10.10 -12.56 3.76
CA MET A 49 -9.28 -13.03 4.89
C MET A 49 -8.91 -14.52 4.82
N ARG A 50 -9.40 -15.22 3.81
CA ARG A 50 -9.08 -16.62 3.55
C ARG A 50 -8.76 -16.81 2.07
N ARG A 51 -7.64 -17.46 1.79
CA ARG A 51 -7.26 -17.85 0.43
C ARG A 51 -8.35 -18.76 -0.17
N PRO A 52 -8.91 -18.43 -1.34
CA PRO A 52 -9.96 -19.22 -1.95
C PRO A 52 -9.40 -20.55 -2.46
N SER A 53 -10.13 -21.67 -2.26
CA SER A 53 -9.88 -22.87 -3.04
C SER A 53 -10.69 -22.81 -4.32
N LEU A 54 -10.16 -23.34 -5.42
CA LEU A 54 -10.88 -23.40 -6.69
C LEU A 54 -12.19 -24.21 -6.57
N ARG A 55 -12.21 -25.20 -5.66
CA ARG A 55 -13.41 -25.97 -5.36
C ARG A 55 -14.48 -25.10 -4.68
N ASP A 56 -14.10 -24.33 -3.66
CA ASP A 56 -15.06 -23.45 -2.95
C ASP A 56 -15.70 -22.45 -3.93
N VAL A 57 -14.88 -21.85 -4.83
CA VAL A 57 -15.39 -20.87 -5.80
C VAL A 57 -16.31 -21.54 -6.84
N ARG A 58 -15.95 -22.72 -7.36
CA ARG A 58 -16.79 -23.47 -8.26
C ARG A 58 -18.14 -23.85 -7.61
N ASP A 59 -18.10 -24.32 -6.37
CA ASP A 59 -19.29 -24.76 -5.64
C ASP A 59 -20.19 -23.54 -5.31
N LEU A 60 -19.60 -22.35 -5.05
CA LEU A 60 -20.32 -21.08 -4.92
C LEU A 60 -20.95 -20.62 -6.24
N CYS A 61 -20.23 -20.71 -7.38
CA CYS A 61 -20.78 -20.39 -8.70
C CYS A 61 -22.02 -21.25 -9.02
N ALA A 62 -21.95 -22.55 -8.72
CA ALA A 62 -23.08 -23.45 -8.90
C ALA A 62 -24.25 -23.11 -7.96
N LEU A 63 -24.00 -22.81 -6.68
CA LEU A 63 -25.02 -22.42 -5.69
C LEU A 63 -25.71 -21.10 -6.06
N TYR A 64 -24.96 -20.15 -6.63
CA TYR A 64 -25.51 -18.86 -7.06
C TYR A 64 -26.15 -18.90 -8.45
N HIS A 65 -26.16 -20.08 -9.12
CA HIS A 65 -26.70 -20.28 -10.47
C HIS A 65 -26.14 -19.26 -11.47
N LEU A 66 -24.81 -19.13 -11.47
CA LEU A 66 -24.12 -18.20 -12.38
C LEU A 66 -24.03 -18.80 -13.78
N ASP A 67 -24.08 -17.91 -14.78
CA ASP A 67 -23.79 -18.30 -16.16
C ASP A 67 -22.32 -18.68 -16.37
N GLU A 68 -22.03 -19.32 -17.50
CA GLU A 68 -20.68 -19.80 -17.78
C GLU A 68 -19.64 -18.68 -17.91
N PRO A 69 -19.92 -17.54 -18.56
CA PRO A 69 -18.97 -16.40 -18.60
C PRO A 69 -18.59 -15.89 -17.21
N THR A 70 -19.57 -15.60 -16.36
CA THR A 70 -19.35 -15.12 -14.97
C THR A 70 -18.60 -16.14 -14.11
N SER A 71 -18.97 -17.43 -14.24
CA SER A 71 -18.29 -18.51 -13.54
C SER A 71 -16.83 -18.64 -13.97
N THR A 72 -16.55 -18.52 -15.26
CA THR A 72 -15.18 -18.57 -15.82
C THR A 72 -14.36 -17.39 -15.31
N GLU A 73 -14.92 -16.19 -15.30
CA GLU A 73 -14.26 -14.99 -14.77
C GLU A 73 -13.87 -15.14 -13.28
N LEU A 74 -14.82 -15.59 -12.44
CA LEU A 74 -14.54 -15.83 -11.01
C LEU A 74 -13.52 -16.94 -10.79
N MET A 75 -13.54 -17.99 -11.61
CA MET A 75 -12.53 -19.07 -11.53
C MET A 75 -11.14 -18.58 -11.94
N ASN A 76 -11.03 -17.70 -12.92
CA ASN A 76 -9.76 -17.07 -13.32
C ASN A 76 -9.25 -16.18 -12.18
N LEU A 77 -10.12 -15.31 -11.65
CA LEU A 77 -9.79 -14.47 -10.50
C LEU A 77 -9.34 -15.31 -9.29
N ALA A 78 -9.98 -16.48 -9.07
CA ALA A 78 -9.56 -17.40 -8.01
C ALA A 78 -8.20 -18.05 -8.26
N ARG A 79 -7.82 -18.30 -9.52
CA ARG A 79 -6.45 -18.77 -9.86
C ARG A 79 -5.43 -17.69 -9.62
N GLU A 80 -5.67 -16.47 -10.11
CA GLU A 80 -4.82 -15.30 -9.90
C GLU A 80 -4.65 -14.99 -8.39
N ALA A 81 -5.74 -15.06 -7.61
CA ALA A 81 -5.71 -14.87 -6.17
C ALA A 81 -4.87 -15.91 -5.41
N ARG A 82 -4.49 -17.00 -6.07
CA ARG A 82 -3.63 -18.06 -5.53
C ARG A 82 -2.17 -17.91 -5.93
N GLU A 83 -1.88 -17.08 -6.92
CA GLU A 83 -0.50 -16.79 -7.29
C GLU A 83 0.23 -16.16 -6.12
N GLN A 84 1.42 -16.65 -5.85
CA GLN A 84 2.24 -16.13 -4.78
C GLN A 84 3.10 -15.01 -5.34
N GLY A 85 2.90 -13.81 -4.84
CA GLY A 85 3.81 -12.73 -5.12
C GLY A 85 5.22 -13.04 -4.55
N TRP A 86 6.24 -12.43 -5.14
CA TRP A 86 7.64 -12.63 -4.75
C TRP A 86 7.90 -12.34 -3.24
N TRP A 87 7.04 -11.55 -2.61
CA TRP A 87 7.18 -11.16 -1.19
C TRP A 87 6.83 -12.30 -0.23
N THR A 88 6.12 -13.33 -0.67
CA THR A 88 5.73 -14.46 0.19
C THR A 88 6.92 -15.33 0.64
N GLN A 89 8.06 -15.23 -0.03
CA GLN A 89 9.30 -15.89 0.41
C GLN A 89 9.91 -15.24 1.67
N TYR A 90 9.44 -14.03 2.05
CA TYR A 90 9.88 -13.27 3.22
C TYR A 90 8.81 -13.30 4.32
N ALA A 91 8.31 -14.48 4.66
CA ALA A 91 7.11 -14.73 5.48
C ALA A 91 7.10 -14.09 6.88
N ASP A 92 8.26 -13.67 7.41
CA ASP A 92 8.38 -13.03 8.72
C ASP A 92 8.15 -11.50 8.68
N LEU A 93 7.84 -10.94 7.51
CA LEU A 93 7.60 -9.51 7.37
C LEU A 93 6.12 -9.18 7.57
N SER A 94 5.80 -8.43 8.62
CA SER A 94 4.44 -8.05 9.02
C SER A 94 3.65 -7.22 8.00
N PHE A 95 4.29 -6.76 6.91
CA PHE A 95 3.70 -5.91 5.86
C PHE A 95 3.43 -6.62 4.54
N GLU A 96 3.45 -7.95 4.51
CA GLU A 96 3.11 -8.72 3.30
C GLU A 96 1.81 -8.26 2.61
N PRO A 97 0.68 -8.03 3.33
CA PRO A 97 -0.54 -7.59 2.68
C PRO A 97 -0.42 -6.24 1.97
N TYR A 98 0.34 -5.30 2.56
CA TYR A 98 0.60 -3.99 1.96
C TYR A 98 1.37 -4.10 0.65
N ILE A 99 2.41 -4.94 0.60
CA ILE A 99 3.23 -5.12 -0.61
C ILE A 99 2.36 -5.62 -1.78
N GLY A 100 1.45 -6.55 -1.51
CA GLY A 100 0.51 -7.05 -2.51
C GLY A 100 -0.44 -5.98 -3.04
N LEU A 101 -0.97 -5.14 -2.14
CA LEU A 101 -1.83 -4.02 -2.52
C LEU A 101 -1.06 -2.96 -3.31
N GLU A 102 0.15 -2.60 -2.87
CA GLU A 102 1.03 -1.63 -3.54
C GLU A 102 1.40 -2.07 -4.95
N ALA A 103 1.71 -3.37 -5.15
CA ALA A 103 2.13 -3.93 -6.43
C ALA A 103 1.02 -3.90 -7.51
N GLU A 104 -0.25 -3.91 -7.11
CA GLU A 104 -1.39 -3.91 -8.03
C GLU A 104 -2.10 -2.54 -8.11
N ALA A 105 -1.64 -1.55 -7.35
CA ALA A 105 -2.23 -0.22 -7.38
C ALA A 105 -1.95 0.48 -8.72
N THR A 106 -2.95 1.19 -9.27
CA THR A 106 -2.80 2.05 -10.45
C THR A 106 -2.50 3.50 -10.09
N ALA A 107 -2.85 3.89 -8.84
CA ALA A 107 -2.41 5.15 -8.27
C ALA A 107 -2.10 4.98 -6.78
N ILE A 108 -1.04 5.62 -6.34
CA ILE A 108 -0.56 5.61 -4.96
C ILE A 108 -0.35 7.06 -4.53
N THR A 109 -1.08 7.49 -3.50
CA THR A 109 -0.85 8.78 -2.86
C THR A 109 -0.33 8.55 -1.45
N CYS A 110 0.89 9.01 -1.18
CA CYS A 110 1.55 8.90 0.11
C CYS A 110 1.65 10.28 0.77
N TYR A 111 1.13 10.42 1.98
CA TYR A 111 1.45 11.54 2.86
C TYR A 111 2.36 11.05 3.97
N SER A 112 3.50 11.69 4.15
CA SER A 112 4.52 11.27 5.10
C SER A 112 5.08 12.42 5.93
N VAL A 113 5.07 12.21 7.25
CA VAL A 113 5.49 13.13 8.30
C VAL A 113 6.75 12.63 9.04
N TYR A 114 7.01 11.33 9.01
CA TYR A 114 8.05 10.73 9.85
C TYR A 114 9.34 10.40 9.12
N TYR A 115 9.25 9.91 7.89
CA TYR A 115 10.39 9.47 7.08
C TYR A 115 10.06 9.48 5.58
N VAL A 116 11.08 9.43 4.75
CA VAL A 116 10.91 9.31 3.30
C VAL A 116 10.16 8.02 2.97
N PRO A 117 9.11 8.04 2.10
CA PRO A 117 8.38 6.84 1.70
C PRO A 117 9.29 5.76 1.10
N GLY A 118 8.97 4.49 1.39
CA GLY A 118 9.81 3.34 1.04
C GLY A 118 10.20 3.24 -0.43
N LEU A 119 9.30 3.61 -1.35
CA LEU A 119 9.57 3.60 -2.79
C LEU A 119 10.62 4.63 -3.24
N LEU A 120 10.92 5.63 -2.41
CA LEU A 120 11.93 6.67 -2.70
C LEU A 120 13.20 6.56 -1.86
N GLN A 121 13.31 5.58 -0.95
CA GLN A 121 14.48 5.47 -0.07
C GLN A 121 15.72 4.97 -0.81
N THR A 122 16.90 5.52 -0.46
CA THR A 122 18.17 4.87 -0.80
C THR A 122 18.40 3.66 0.10
N GLU A 123 19.31 2.79 -0.26
CA GLU A 123 19.66 1.60 0.52
C GLU A 123 20.17 1.96 1.91
N GLU A 124 21.11 2.92 1.99
CA GLU A 124 21.69 3.38 3.26
C GLU A 124 20.64 4.06 4.15
N TYR A 125 19.75 4.86 3.58
CA TYR A 125 18.66 5.47 4.32
C TYR A 125 17.71 4.40 4.88
N ALA A 126 17.32 3.42 4.06
CA ALA A 126 16.47 2.31 4.46
C ALA A 126 17.09 1.51 5.60
N ARG A 127 18.39 1.17 5.49
CA ARG A 127 19.13 0.43 6.51
C ARG A 127 19.21 1.21 7.82
N ALA A 128 19.54 2.49 7.75
CA ALA A 128 19.63 3.36 8.93
C ALA A 128 18.27 3.48 9.64
N LEU A 129 17.19 3.66 8.87
CA LEU A 129 15.83 3.78 9.38
C LEU A 129 15.34 2.46 10.03
N ILE A 130 15.58 1.32 9.39
CA ILE A 130 15.19 -0.01 9.92
C ILE A 130 15.88 -0.27 11.26
N LYS A 131 17.17 0.00 11.36
CA LYS A 131 17.92 -0.15 12.62
C LYS A 131 17.41 0.78 13.72
N ALA A 132 16.98 2.00 13.37
CA ALA A 132 16.45 2.96 14.34
C ALA A 132 15.04 2.57 14.85
N ILE A 133 14.18 2.03 13.96
CA ILE A 133 12.81 1.62 14.30
C ILE A 133 12.78 0.29 15.07
N ALA A 134 13.70 -0.61 14.75
CA ALA A 134 13.82 -1.93 15.36
C ALA A 134 15.20 -2.11 16.05
N PRO A 135 15.42 -1.48 17.21
CA PRO A 135 16.66 -1.64 17.96
C PRO A 135 16.86 -3.11 18.32
N GLY A 136 18.03 -3.66 18.01
CA GLY A 136 18.34 -5.07 18.26
C GLY A 136 17.91 -6.03 17.16
N ILE A 137 17.46 -5.54 16.00
CA ILE A 137 17.20 -6.39 14.83
C ILE A 137 18.51 -7.13 14.43
N GLU A 138 18.37 -8.43 14.17
CA GLU A 138 19.50 -9.23 13.68
C GLU A 138 19.98 -8.72 12.31
N PRO A 139 21.32 -8.74 12.04
CA PRO A 139 21.88 -8.22 10.80
C PRO A 139 21.21 -8.78 9.53
N GLU A 140 21.03 -10.10 9.47
CA GLU A 140 20.39 -10.78 8.34
C GLU A 140 18.94 -10.32 8.13
N ALA A 141 18.16 -10.18 9.20
CA ALA A 141 16.80 -9.70 9.14
C ALA A 141 16.71 -8.22 8.70
N CYS A 142 17.71 -7.41 9.08
CA CYS A 142 17.83 -6.03 8.60
C CYS A 142 18.06 -5.99 7.08
N GLU A 143 19.03 -6.76 6.58
CA GLU A 143 19.36 -6.81 5.15
C GLU A 143 18.19 -7.37 4.32
N GLN A 144 17.48 -8.38 4.80
CA GLN A 144 16.25 -8.87 4.16
C GLN A 144 15.19 -7.79 4.02
N ARG A 145 14.98 -6.98 5.06
CA ARG A 145 14.02 -5.84 5.01
C ARG A 145 14.48 -4.76 4.04
N VAL A 146 15.79 -4.50 3.94
CA VAL A 146 16.36 -3.59 2.95
C VAL A 146 16.13 -4.14 1.54
N GLU A 147 16.44 -5.40 1.29
CA GLU A 147 16.24 -6.07 0.00
C GLU A 147 14.80 -5.97 -0.46
N VAL A 148 13.85 -6.34 0.39
CA VAL A 148 12.40 -6.22 0.10
C VAL A 148 12.04 -4.78 -0.26
N ARG A 149 12.57 -3.79 0.46
CA ARG A 149 12.31 -2.38 0.20
C ARG A 149 12.84 -1.92 -1.16
N LEU A 150 14.04 -2.34 -1.52
CA LEU A 150 14.62 -2.05 -2.83
C LEU A 150 13.87 -2.78 -3.96
N ARG A 151 13.47 -4.03 -3.74
CA ARG A 151 12.70 -4.79 -4.73
C ARG A 151 11.34 -4.16 -5.01
N ARG A 152 10.65 -3.63 -3.99
CA ARG A 152 9.39 -2.89 -4.17
C ARG A 152 9.56 -1.67 -5.08
N GLN A 153 10.70 -1.00 -5.07
CA GLN A 153 10.97 0.19 -5.89
C GLN A 153 10.98 -0.12 -7.39
N GLN A 154 11.18 -1.39 -7.79
CA GLN A 154 11.06 -1.83 -9.18
C GLN A 154 9.67 -1.54 -9.77
N LEU A 155 8.66 -1.37 -8.93
CA LEU A 155 7.32 -0.95 -9.34
C LEU A 155 7.34 0.39 -10.12
N LEU A 156 8.21 1.32 -9.74
CA LEU A 156 8.34 2.63 -10.40
C LEU A 156 9.17 2.58 -11.69
N GLU A 157 9.79 1.44 -12.01
CA GLU A 157 10.57 1.23 -13.24
C GLU A 157 9.76 0.55 -14.36
N GLN A 158 8.55 0.07 -14.06
CA GLN A 158 7.69 -0.64 -15.00
C GLN A 158 7.00 0.34 -15.96
N ASP A 159 6.69 -0.11 -17.18
CA ASP A 159 5.96 0.68 -18.16
C ASP A 159 4.54 1.02 -17.70
N ASN A 160 3.91 0.09 -16.98
CA ASN A 160 2.58 0.24 -16.38
C ASN A 160 2.64 0.68 -14.90
N ARG A 161 3.70 1.40 -14.51
CA ARG A 161 3.85 1.89 -13.14
C ARG A 161 2.65 2.69 -12.66
N PRO A 162 2.32 2.65 -11.36
CA PRO A 162 1.26 3.46 -10.80
C PRO A 162 1.58 4.97 -10.91
N ARG A 163 0.56 5.79 -10.95
CA ARG A 163 0.71 7.23 -10.71
C ARG A 163 1.08 7.42 -9.24
N TYR A 164 2.33 7.81 -9.00
CA TYR A 164 2.84 7.95 -7.64
C TYR A 164 2.91 9.42 -7.22
N ARG A 165 2.11 9.80 -6.23
CA ARG A 165 2.11 11.13 -5.61
C ARG A 165 2.63 11.05 -4.20
N VAL A 166 3.49 12.00 -3.83
CA VAL A 166 4.08 12.08 -2.50
C VAL A 166 3.94 13.49 -1.96
N LEU A 167 3.28 13.60 -0.83
CA LEU A 167 3.18 14.81 -0.03
C LEU A 167 4.09 14.63 1.18
N LEU A 168 5.16 15.39 1.26
CA LEU A 168 6.15 15.30 2.33
C LEU A 168 6.00 16.50 3.27
N ASP A 169 5.78 16.23 4.54
CA ASP A 169 6.01 17.25 5.56
C ASP A 169 7.50 17.62 5.58
N GLU A 170 7.81 18.89 5.69
CA GLU A 170 9.19 19.39 5.67
C GLU A 170 10.05 18.78 6.80
N ALA A 171 9.45 18.35 7.92
CA ALA A 171 10.15 17.66 9.01
C ALA A 171 10.88 16.41 8.56
N VAL A 172 10.34 15.68 7.57
CA VAL A 172 10.98 14.49 6.98
C VAL A 172 12.36 14.82 6.41
N LEU A 173 12.49 16.00 5.79
CA LEU A 173 13.68 16.44 5.08
C LEU A 173 14.79 16.95 6.03
N HIS A 174 14.43 17.35 7.23
CA HIS A 174 15.35 17.83 8.27
C HIS A 174 15.87 16.73 9.19
N ARG A 175 15.17 15.61 9.28
CA ARG A 175 15.57 14.49 10.14
C ARG A 175 16.77 13.75 9.55
N ARG A 176 17.91 13.83 10.21
CA ARG A 176 19.22 13.29 9.72
C ARG A 176 19.31 11.76 9.87
N VAL A 177 18.49 11.04 9.13
CA VAL A 177 18.54 9.57 9.11
C VAL A 177 19.86 9.11 8.47
N GLY A 178 20.68 8.36 9.20
CA GLY A 178 21.97 7.86 8.71
C GLY A 178 23.07 8.91 8.58
N GLY A 179 22.81 10.18 8.95
CA GLY A 179 23.79 11.27 8.89
C GLY A 179 23.74 12.08 7.58
N ALA A 180 24.63 13.08 7.47
CA ALA A 180 24.60 14.07 6.37
C ALA A 180 24.80 13.42 5.00
N HIS A 181 25.76 12.51 4.85
CA HIS A 181 26.04 11.84 3.58
C HIS A 181 24.83 11.05 3.07
N VAL A 182 24.17 10.28 3.96
CA VAL A 182 22.97 9.50 3.62
C VAL A 182 21.83 10.41 3.21
N MET A 183 21.63 11.54 3.92
CA MET A 183 20.61 12.53 3.59
C MET A 183 20.88 13.21 2.26
N TYR A 184 22.12 13.55 1.93
CA TYR A 184 22.49 14.09 0.62
C TYR A 184 22.09 13.14 -0.52
N ALA A 185 22.47 11.86 -0.40
CA ALA A 185 22.13 10.83 -1.38
C ALA A 185 20.61 10.63 -1.48
N GLN A 186 19.94 10.65 -0.33
CA GLN A 186 18.48 10.50 -0.24
C GLN A 186 17.74 11.64 -0.94
N LEU A 187 18.10 12.89 -0.69
CA LEU A 187 17.47 14.04 -1.34
C LEU A 187 17.78 14.06 -2.84
N THR A 188 18.99 13.65 -3.24
CA THR A 188 19.35 13.48 -4.68
C THR A 188 18.44 12.45 -5.34
N LYS A 189 18.16 11.31 -4.68
CA LYS A 189 17.25 10.29 -5.22
C LYS A 189 15.82 10.82 -5.38
N ILE A 190 15.32 11.62 -4.44
CA ILE A 190 13.98 12.22 -4.51
C ILE A 190 13.90 13.17 -5.72
N LEU A 191 14.88 14.06 -5.89
CA LEU A 191 14.96 14.99 -7.01
C LEU A 191 14.99 14.25 -8.37
N ASN A 192 15.80 13.20 -8.49
CA ASN A 192 15.87 12.39 -9.70
C ASN A 192 14.56 11.64 -9.99
N ALA A 193 13.79 11.26 -8.98
CA ALA A 193 12.49 10.61 -9.18
C ALA A 193 11.45 11.57 -9.77
N GLU A 194 11.44 12.81 -9.32
CA GLU A 194 10.60 13.87 -9.90
C GLU A 194 11.02 14.21 -11.34
N GLU A 195 12.31 14.46 -11.57
CA GLU A 195 12.86 14.79 -12.90
C GLU A 195 12.53 13.71 -13.94
N LYS A 196 12.54 12.44 -13.54
CA LYS A 196 12.19 11.29 -14.40
C LYS A 196 10.68 11.00 -14.46
N ALA A 197 9.85 11.86 -13.90
CA ALA A 197 8.40 11.72 -13.79
C ALA A 197 7.95 10.35 -13.19
N LYS A 198 8.75 9.80 -12.28
CA LYS A 198 8.43 8.57 -11.54
C LYS A 198 7.56 8.83 -10.32
N ALA A 199 7.59 10.06 -9.80
CA ALA A 199 6.80 10.51 -8.67
C ALA A 199 6.48 12.01 -8.81
N ALA A 200 5.26 12.42 -8.49
CA ALA A 200 4.90 13.83 -8.30
C ALA A 200 5.09 14.18 -6.82
N ILE A 201 6.03 15.09 -6.53
CA ILE A 201 6.45 15.37 -5.14
C ILE A 201 6.15 16.82 -4.78
N GLN A 202 5.47 17.00 -3.65
CA GLN A 202 5.22 18.32 -3.07
C GLN A 202 5.62 18.32 -1.59
N VAL A 203 6.13 19.44 -1.13
CA VAL A 203 6.56 19.66 0.26
C VAL A 203 5.56 20.55 0.97
N ILE A 204 5.12 20.14 2.15
CA ILE A 204 4.32 20.97 3.05
C ILE A 204 5.31 21.69 3.98
N PRO A 205 5.47 23.03 3.82
CA PRO A 205 6.52 23.76 4.53
C PRO A 205 6.13 24.01 5.98
N PHE A 206 7.10 24.20 6.87
CA PHE A 206 6.88 24.49 8.30
C PHE A 206 6.07 25.77 8.53
N ASP A 207 6.20 26.76 7.69
CA ASP A 207 5.50 28.04 7.80
C ASP A 207 4.01 27.96 7.43
N MET A 208 3.56 26.83 6.86
CA MET A 208 2.14 26.54 6.74
C MET A 208 1.46 26.37 8.12
N GLY A 209 2.20 25.98 9.15
CA GLY A 209 1.67 25.70 10.47
C GLY A 209 0.83 24.42 10.51
N ALA A 210 -0.28 24.43 11.24
CA ALA A 210 -1.16 23.27 11.35
C ALA A 210 -1.96 23.04 10.09
N HIS A 211 -2.06 21.78 9.65
CA HIS A 211 -2.75 21.37 8.43
C HIS A 211 -3.62 20.11 8.64
N ALA A 212 -4.39 19.73 7.62
CA ALA A 212 -5.48 18.76 7.72
C ALA A 212 -5.09 17.33 8.15
N ALA A 213 -3.80 16.97 8.10
CA ALA A 213 -3.31 15.62 8.47
C ALA A 213 -2.17 15.67 9.49
N GLN A 214 -2.12 16.69 10.34
CA GLN A 214 -1.06 16.88 11.32
C GLN A 214 -0.82 15.68 12.25
N ASP A 215 -1.85 14.89 12.51
CA ASP A 215 -1.86 13.73 13.40
C ASP A 215 -1.81 12.38 12.65
N SER A 216 -1.56 12.39 11.34
CA SER A 216 -1.67 11.22 10.51
C SER A 216 -0.45 11.00 9.62
N ASN A 217 -0.31 9.76 9.16
CA ASN A 217 0.64 9.33 8.12
C ASN A 217 -0.02 8.17 7.39
N PHE A 218 -0.23 8.28 6.09
CA PHE A 218 -1.03 7.29 5.38
C PHE A 218 -0.61 7.10 3.92
N VAL A 219 -1.04 5.98 3.34
CA VAL A 219 -0.96 5.71 1.91
C VAL A 219 -2.34 5.36 1.39
N LEU A 220 -2.83 6.11 0.41
CA LEU A 220 -4.05 5.83 -0.33
C LEU A 220 -3.67 5.05 -1.59
N LEU A 221 -4.24 3.85 -1.74
CA LEU A 221 -4.05 2.93 -2.86
C LEU A 221 -5.34 2.86 -3.68
N GLU A 222 -5.25 3.09 -4.99
CA GLU A 222 -6.37 3.04 -5.94
C GLU A 222 -6.08 2.02 -7.03
N PHE A 223 -7.10 1.29 -7.50
CA PHE A 223 -6.93 0.08 -8.31
C PHE A 223 -7.55 0.16 -9.73
N GLY A 224 -7.91 1.35 -10.19
CA GLY A 224 -8.35 1.59 -11.57
C GLY A 224 -9.56 0.77 -12.00
N GLU A 225 -9.40 0.01 -13.09
CA GLU A 225 -10.47 -0.81 -13.68
C GLU A 225 -10.84 -2.05 -12.86
N LEU A 226 -10.00 -2.46 -11.93
CA LEU A 226 -10.40 -3.46 -10.95
C LEU A 226 -11.52 -2.86 -10.12
N SER A 227 -12.68 -3.52 -10.07
CA SER A 227 -13.85 -3.08 -9.28
C SER A 227 -13.57 -3.07 -7.77
N LEU A 228 -12.34 -2.82 -7.36
CA LEU A 228 -11.89 -2.75 -5.98
C LEU A 228 -12.05 -1.36 -5.42
N SER A 229 -12.65 -1.30 -4.25
CA SER A 229 -12.65 -0.08 -3.45
C SER A 229 -11.20 0.30 -3.11
N PRO A 230 -10.85 1.58 -3.18
CA PRO A 230 -9.58 2.07 -2.72
C PRO A 230 -9.32 1.69 -1.27
N VAL A 231 -8.06 1.59 -0.91
CA VAL A 231 -7.63 1.21 0.45
C VAL A 231 -6.70 2.27 1.00
N VAL A 232 -6.97 2.73 2.20
CA VAL A 232 -6.03 3.55 2.96
C VAL A 232 -5.26 2.66 3.92
N TYR A 233 -3.94 2.71 3.82
CA TYR A 233 -3.02 2.04 4.74
C TYR A 233 -2.47 3.05 5.74
N VAL A 234 -2.58 2.73 7.02
CA VAL A 234 -2.02 3.52 8.11
C VAL A 234 -1.14 2.61 8.96
N GLU A 235 0.13 2.98 9.11
CA GLU A 235 1.08 2.24 9.92
C GLU A 235 1.23 2.88 11.31
N GLY A 236 1.25 2.06 12.35
CA GLY A 236 1.46 2.46 13.73
C GLY A 236 2.44 1.55 14.46
N LEU A 237 2.83 1.93 15.67
CA LEU A 237 3.81 1.22 16.50
C LEU A 237 3.41 -0.23 16.79
N THR A 238 2.12 -0.50 16.96
CA THR A 238 1.60 -1.82 17.35
C THR A 238 0.99 -2.60 16.19
N GLY A 239 1.12 -2.10 14.96
CA GLY A 239 0.58 -2.74 13.76
C GLY A 239 0.01 -1.73 12.76
N SER A 240 -0.55 -2.26 11.67
CA SER A 240 -1.11 -1.47 10.57
C SER A 240 -2.62 -1.65 10.47
N ARG A 241 -3.29 -0.65 9.89
CA ARG A 241 -4.73 -0.65 9.61
C ARG A 241 -4.96 -0.47 8.12
N TYR A 242 -5.92 -1.24 7.60
CA TYR A 242 -6.42 -1.15 6.24
C TYR A 242 -7.85 -0.64 6.30
N ILE A 243 -8.12 0.52 5.71
CA ILE A 243 -9.40 1.21 5.74
C ILE A 243 -9.94 1.18 4.32
N ASP A 244 -11.09 0.53 4.12
CA ASP A 244 -11.74 0.33 2.81
C ASP A 244 -13.24 0.71 2.83
N ARG A 245 -13.74 1.25 3.95
CA ARG A 245 -15.08 1.79 4.01
C ARG A 245 -15.12 3.11 3.24
N GLU A 246 -15.98 3.20 2.23
CA GLU A 246 -16.08 4.32 1.28
C GLU A 246 -16.10 5.69 1.98
N ALA A 247 -16.97 5.90 2.97
CA ALA A 247 -17.04 7.16 3.70
C ALA A 247 -15.75 7.55 4.44
N ASP A 248 -14.94 6.57 4.87
CA ASP A 248 -13.66 6.85 5.50
C ASP A 248 -12.60 7.14 4.43
N VAL A 249 -12.57 6.38 3.34
CA VAL A 249 -11.68 6.62 2.20
C VAL A 249 -11.89 8.01 1.61
N ASP A 250 -13.13 8.45 1.46
CA ASP A 250 -13.46 9.78 0.93
C ASP A 250 -12.92 10.89 1.83
N ARG A 251 -12.95 10.72 3.15
CA ARG A 251 -12.30 11.66 4.09
C ARG A 251 -10.80 11.78 3.82
N TYR A 252 -10.11 10.66 3.53
CA TYR A 252 -8.69 10.70 3.19
C TYR A 252 -8.45 11.37 1.83
N ARG A 253 -9.33 11.17 0.84
CA ARG A 253 -9.27 11.89 -0.45
C ARG A 253 -9.42 13.40 -0.26
N GLU A 254 -10.42 13.83 0.50
CA GLU A 254 -10.60 15.25 0.84
C GLU A 254 -9.36 15.81 1.58
N THR A 255 -8.80 15.02 2.48
CA THR A 255 -7.58 15.39 3.21
C THR A 255 -6.40 15.54 2.25
N VAL A 256 -6.24 14.64 1.28
CA VAL A 256 -5.20 14.75 0.23
C VAL A 256 -5.34 16.06 -0.55
N GLU A 257 -6.55 16.45 -0.97
CA GLU A 257 -6.73 17.70 -1.69
C GLU A 257 -6.39 18.92 -0.83
N ARG A 258 -6.81 18.95 0.43
CA ARG A 258 -6.43 20.03 1.38
C ARG A 258 -4.92 20.08 1.62
N LEU A 259 -4.24 18.94 1.71
CA LEU A 259 -2.78 18.89 1.85
C LEU A 259 -2.08 19.42 0.59
N ARG A 260 -2.61 19.14 -0.59
CA ARG A 260 -2.09 19.66 -1.86
C ARG A 260 -2.20 21.20 -1.94
N ASP A 261 -3.31 21.74 -1.46
CA ASP A 261 -3.52 23.19 -1.40
C ASP A 261 -2.59 23.86 -0.39
N SER A 262 -2.21 23.13 0.67
CA SER A 262 -1.27 23.57 1.70
C SER A 262 0.20 23.39 1.32
N ALA A 263 0.49 22.55 0.33
CA ALA A 263 1.85 22.24 -0.09
C ALA A 263 2.40 23.33 -1.05
N LEU A 264 3.72 23.46 -1.07
CA LEU A 264 4.41 24.19 -2.12
C LEU A 264 4.03 23.61 -3.49
N ASN A 265 3.96 24.45 -4.52
CA ASN A 265 3.83 23.94 -5.88
C ASN A 265 5.03 23.06 -6.26
N PRO A 266 4.97 22.27 -7.35
CA PRO A 266 6.05 21.34 -7.70
C PRO A 266 7.41 22.04 -7.86
N HIS A 267 7.47 23.22 -8.51
CA HIS A 267 8.71 23.95 -8.72
C HIS A 267 9.35 24.40 -7.38
N ASP A 268 8.57 25.00 -6.49
CA ASP A 268 9.05 25.47 -5.19
C ASP A 268 9.41 24.30 -4.26
N SER A 269 8.71 23.18 -4.38
CA SER A 269 9.08 21.94 -3.69
C SER A 269 10.47 21.45 -4.10
N MET A 270 10.77 21.48 -5.41
CA MET A 270 12.10 21.11 -5.91
C MET A 270 13.19 22.10 -5.46
N ASN A 271 12.88 23.39 -5.42
CA ASN A 271 13.79 24.40 -4.89
C ASN A 271 14.11 24.12 -3.42
N ARG A 272 13.09 23.86 -2.57
CA ARG A 272 13.26 23.53 -1.16
C ARG A 272 14.10 22.25 -0.97
N LEU A 273 13.86 21.21 -1.73
CA LEU A 273 14.66 19.98 -1.71
C LEU A 273 16.13 20.24 -2.10
N ASN A 274 16.38 21.06 -3.11
CA ASN A 274 17.73 21.43 -3.52
C ASN A 274 18.47 22.27 -2.48
N GLU A 275 17.80 23.21 -1.83
CA GLU A 275 18.36 23.99 -0.70
C GLU A 275 18.82 23.08 0.42
N LEU A 276 17.95 22.17 0.88
CA LEU A 276 18.25 21.22 1.95
C LEU A 276 19.37 20.25 1.54
N ARG A 277 19.39 19.78 0.30
CA ARG A 277 20.49 18.93 -0.20
C ARG A 277 21.83 19.64 -0.09
N ARG A 278 21.91 20.95 -0.42
CA ARG A 278 23.15 21.74 -0.29
C ARG A 278 23.63 21.84 1.17
N VAL A 279 22.72 21.94 2.13
CA VAL A 279 23.05 21.92 3.57
C VAL A 279 23.75 20.63 3.98
N PHE A 280 23.38 19.49 3.35
CA PHE A 280 24.01 18.20 3.62
C PHE A 280 25.29 17.93 2.80
N SER A 281 25.56 18.70 1.74
CA SER A 281 26.80 18.57 0.94
C SER A 281 28.01 19.22 1.60
N SER A 282 27.79 20.20 2.49
CA SER A 282 28.84 21.01 3.11
C SER A 282 29.28 20.49 4.48
N ARG A 283 28.89 19.27 4.86
CA ARG A 283 29.21 18.62 6.12
C ARG A 283 29.64 17.18 5.91
#